data_7e23eb8b16d9e56f847ac737ab2fe094
#
_entry.id   7e23eb8b16d9e56f847ac737ab2fe094
#
_cell.length_a   1.000
_cell.length_b   1.000
_cell.length_c   1.000
_cell.angle_alpha   90.00
_cell.angle_beta   90.00
_cell.angle_gamma   90.00
#
_symmetry.space_group_name_H-M   'P 1'
#
loop_
_entity.id
_entity.type
_entity.pdbx_description
1 polymer ?
#
loop_
_entity_poly.entity_id
_entity_poly.type
_entity_poly.pdbx_seq_one_letter_code
_entity_poly.pdbx_strand_id
1 'polypeptide(L)'
;MSIRTDAVVTLSLLFLACSAARADDAIDVYGRMDNGVTAISNTNGSHEYKMDSGVVFSNYWGIRGAEDLGGGTRAVFDLRAGYRVTDGSDKPSSSYMFGKSAWAGLANSTGSLTLGRQYDFINDYMSQFNISQDADGYAIHLGDLDRMSGDTMINAVKFSSESFHGIRVGAMYSFSNTTSSFHNGSAWSGGISYLNGNFKAAAAYTQLNRTTIDPYDALGVTTFLGTTVASASSSTGALSSLYSSTYLTIDELKTGGIGASYRFNKLTLKANTTLTSVTSASGADTSIMHVYEAGGAYQVTPSLQARTGYQYTTFEKHHWNEVALGLYQSLSKRTRVYVSADYLRASRGVAAVVGYAFTPSSTQTQSLLRVGIAHTF
;
A
#
# COMPACT_ATOMS: atom_id res chain seq x y z
N MET A 1 -9.72 -58.95 -41.45
CA MET A 1 -8.74 -58.25 -42.34
C MET A 1 -8.83 -56.78 -41.98
N SER A 2 -7.97 -56.35 -41.07
CA SER A 2 -7.99 -55.01 -40.45
C SER A 2 -6.86 -54.20 -41.09
N ILE A 3 -7.20 -53.03 -41.55
CA ILE A 3 -6.19 -52.04 -41.98
C ILE A 3 -6.22 -50.94 -40.91
N ARG A 4 -5.13 -50.81 -40.14
CA ARG A 4 -4.86 -49.66 -39.27
C ARG A 4 -4.18 -48.60 -40.13
N THR A 5 -4.73 -47.40 -40.09
CA THR A 5 -4.11 -46.19 -40.63
C THR A 5 -3.49 -45.40 -39.50
N ASP A 6 -2.16 -45.42 -39.37
CA ASP A 6 -1.41 -44.61 -38.48
C ASP A 6 -1.28 -43.20 -39.07
N ALA A 7 -1.88 -42.20 -38.40
CA ALA A 7 -1.69 -40.80 -38.76
C ALA A 7 -0.41 -40.29 -38.11
N VAL A 8 0.64 -40.11 -38.89
CA VAL A 8 1.88 -39.41 -38.48
C VAL A 8 1.59 -37.94 -38.48
N VAL A 9 1.52 -37.35 -37.29
CA VAL A 9 1.51 -35.88 -37.11
C VAL A 9 2.95 -35.37 -37.18
N THR A 10 3.29 -34.79 -38.31
CA THR A 10 4.59 -34.10 -38.49
C THR A 10 4.51 -32.72 -37.88
N LEU A 11 5.11 -32.56 -36.71
CA LEU A 11 5.25 -31.26 -36.02
C LEU A 11 6.41 -30.50 -36.69
N SER A 12 6.08 -29.58 -37.60
CA SER A 12 7.06 -28.70 -38.24
C SER A 12 7.52 -27.64 -37.23
N LEU A 13 8.73 -27.81 -36.67
CA LEU A 13 9.43 -26.77 -35.92
C LEU A 13 9.86 -25.68 -36.90
N LEU A 14 9.13 -24.59 -36.97
CA LEU A 14 9.62 -23.34 -37.54
C LEU A 14 10.67 -22.76 -36.57
N PHE A 15 11.96 -22.97 -36.91
CA PHE A 15 13.02 -22.14 -36.38
C PHE A 15 12.90 -20.76 -37.06
N LEU A 16 12.24 -19.81 -36.37
CA LEU A 16 12.41 -18.40 -36.71
C LEU A 16 13.85 -18.04 -36.34
N ALA A 17 14.63 -17.74 -37.32
CA ALA A 17 15.92 -17.08 -37.14
C ALA A 17 15.70 -15.76 -36.42
N CYS A 18 16.03 -15.73 -35.15
CA CYS A 18 16.07 -14.50 -34.38
C CYS A 18 17.21 -13.67 -34.93
N SER A 19 16.89 -12.71 -35.81
CA SER A 19 17.80 -11.63 -36.14
C SER A 19 18.05 -10.89 -34.84
N ALA A 20 19.29 -10.86 -34.36
CA ALA A 20 19.70 -10.10 -33.20
C ALA A 20 19.47 -8.60 -33.48
N ALA A 21 18.24 -8.14 -33.26
CA ALA A 21 18.00 -6.75 -33.01
C ALA A 21 18.71 -6.47 -31.68
N ARG A 22 19.66 -5.54 -31.66
CA ARG A 22 20.18 -4.97 -30.43
C ARG A 22 19.04 -4.17 -29.82
N ALA A 23 18.23 -4.83 -29.03
CA ALA A 23 17.36 -4.19 -28.07
C ALA A 23 18.27 -3.63 -26.97
N ASP A 24 18.01 -2.44 -26.51
CA ASP A 24 18.57 -1.95 -25.25
C ASP A 24 17.92 -2.76 -24.12
N ASP A 25 18.41 -3.99 -23.91
CA ASP A 25 18.03 -4.84 -22.80
C ASP A 25 18.59 -4.20 -21.54
N ALA A 26 17.78 -3.43 -20.83
CA ALA A 26 18.18 -2.75 -19.62
C ALA A 26 17.73 -3.56 -18.40
N ILE A 27 18.68 -3.98 -17.59
CA ILE A 27 18.42 -4.49 -16.25
C ILE A 27 18.90 -3.44 -15.25
N ASP A 28 17.98 -2.93 -14.44
CA ASP A 28 18.27 -1.97 -13.38
C ASP A 28 18.24 -2.67 -12.02
N VAL A 29 19.31 -2.49 -11.23
CA VAL A 29 19.28 -2.72 -9.79
C VAL A 29 18.97 -1.39 -9.13
N TYR A 30 17.95 -1.35 -8.29
CA TYR A 30 17.48 -0.12 -7.69
C TYR A 30 16.99 -0.35 -6.27
N GLY A 31 16.91 0.72 -5.48
CA GLY A 31 16.46 0.57 -4.11
C GLY A 31 16.32 1.88 -3.36
N ARG A 32 15.85 1.74 -2.13
CA ARG A 32 15.69 2.85 -1.20
C ARG A 32 15.92 2.40 0.24
N MET A 33 16.58 3.25 0.99
CA MET A 33 16.80 3.13 2.44
C MET A 33 16.19 4.32 3.15
N ASP A 34 15.49 4.07 4.25
CA ASP A 34 15.00 5.06 5.20
C ASP A 34 15.25 4.53 6.60
N ASN A 35 15.88 5.33 7.44
CA ASN A 35 16.14 5.00 8.83
C ASN A 35 16.05 6.25 9.70
N GLY A 36 15.62 6.09 10.96
CA GLY A 36 15.49 7.23 11.84
C GLY A 36 15.19 6.83 13.28
N VAL A 37 15.24 7.83 14.15
CA VAL A 37 14.90 7.71 15.57
C VAL A 37 13.53 8.34 15.80
N THR A 38 12.66 7.60 16.49
CA THR A 38 11.29 8.02 16.80
C THR A 38 11.10 8.03 18.31
N ALA A 39 10.49 9.11 18.80
CA ALA A 39 9.99 9.23 20.16
C ALA A 39 8.46 9.16 20.12
N ILE A 40 7.85 8.25 20.87
CA ILE A 40 6.40 8.02 20.95
C ILE A 40 5.94 8.37 22.37
N SER A 41 4.87 9.15 22.48
CA SER A 41 4.38 9.66 23.78
C SER A 41 3.78 8.59 24.68
N ASN A 42 3.15 7.56 24.10
CA ASN A 42 2.44 6.54 24.84
C ASN A 42 2.33 5.25 24.04
N THR A 43 3.02 4.23 24.50
CA THR A 43 2.95 2.85 24.00
C THR A 43 2.52 2.01 25.20
N ASN A 44 1.22 1.67 25.27
CA ASN A 44 0.63 0.93 26.39
C ASN A 44 0.98 1.52 27.79
N GLY A 45 0.97 2.86 27.91
CA GLY A 45 1.23 3.57 29.17
C GLY A 45 2.66 4.04 29.37
N SER A 46 3.59 3.73 28.49
CA SER A 46 5.00 4.12 28.58
C SER A 46 5.44 4.98 27.41
N HIS A 47 6.44 5.83 27.62
CA HIS A 47 7.16 6.47 26.52
C HIS A 47 8.05 5.46 25.82
N GLU A 48 8.14 5.54 24.48
CA GLU A 48 9.02 4.70 23.69
C GLU A 48 9.99 5.54 22.88
N TYR A 49 11.26 5.17 22.89
CA TYR A 49 12.28 5.69 22.00
C TYR A 49 12.86 4.54 21.20
N LYS A 50 12.74 4.59 19.90
CA LYS A 50 13.20 3.50 19.04
C LYS A 50 13.91 3.99 17.80
N MET A 51 14.80 3.17 17.28
CA MET A 51 15.28 3.27 15.92
C MET A 51 14.50 2.30 15.06
N ASP A 52 13.88 2.82 14.02
CA ASP A 52 13.15 2.01 13.05
C ASP A 52 13.37 2.48 11.61
N SER A 53 13.04 1.63 10.68
CA SER A 53 13.40 1.82 9.29
C SER A 53 12.23 1.58 8.34
N GLY A 54 12.26 2.29 7.21
CA GLY A 54 11.23 2.15 6.18
C GLY A 54 9.89 2.79 6.54
N VAL A 55 9.90 3.82 7.36
CA VAL A 55 8.71 4.51 7.89
C VAL A 55 8.18 5.53 6.88
N VAL A 56 8.91 6.63 6.66
CA VAL A 56 8.50 7.67 5.69
C VAL A 56 8.66 7.16 4.26
N PHE A 57 9.72 6.42 4.04
CA PHE A 57 10.03 5.81 2.75
C PHE A 57 10.29 4.32 2.93
N SER A 58 9.37 3.49 2.46
CA SER A 58 9.53 2.03 2.49
C SER A 58 10.90 1.58 2.00
N ASN A 59 11.61 0.77 2.80
CA ASN A 59 12.88 0.16 2.39
C ASN A 59 12.63 -0.98 1.41
N TYR A 60 13.40 -0.98 0.35
CA TYR A 60 13.44 -2.10 -0.59
C TYR A 60 14.69 -2.04 -1.45
N TRP A 61 15.07 -3.19 -1.98
CA TRP A 61 15.91 -3.32 -3.15
C TRP A 61 15.20 -4.18 -4.19
N GLY A 62 15.53 -4.02 -5.46
CA GLY A 62 14.87 -4.75 -6.51
C GLY A 62 15.70 -4.82 -7.79
N ILE A 63 15.24 -5.70 -8.67
CA ILE A 63 15.74 -5.84 -10.03
C ILE A 63 14.53 -5.73 -10.96
N ARG A 64 14.62 -4.86 -11.94
CA ARG A 64 13.62 -4.75 -13.00
C ARG A 64 14.29 -4.77 -14.36
N GLY A 65 13.56 -5.20 -15.36
CA GLY A 65 14.09 -5.21 -16.71
C GLY A 65 13.02 -5.15 -17.78
N ALA A 66 13.47 -4.85 -18.98
CA ALA A 66 12.67 -4.87 -20.18
C ALA A 66 13.51 -5.46 -21.33
N GLU A 67 12.90 -6.35 -22.12
CA GLU A 67 13.45 -6.94 -23.34
C GLU A 67 12.54 -6.56 -24.52
N ASP A 68 13.09 -6.02 -25.58
CA ASP A 68 12.34 -5.72 -26.80
C ASP A 68 12.13 -7.01 -27.61
N LEU A 69 10.87 -7.39 -27.78
CA LEU A 69 10.47 -8.56 -28.57
C LEU A 69 10.19 -8.23 -30.04
N GLY A 70 10.39 -6.97 -30.44
CA GLY A 70 10.02 -6.47 -31.75
C GLY A 70 8.55 -6.10 -31.88
N GLY A 71 8.20 -5.40 -32.96
CA GLY A 71 6.82 -4.97 -33.21
C GLY A 71 6.23 -4.00 -32.19
N GLY A 72 7.07 -3.33 -31.38
CA GLY A 72 6.65 -2.43 -30.31
C GLY A 72 6.18 -3.15 -29.04
N THR A 73 6.43 -4.45 -28.93
CA THR A 73 6.13 -5.27 -27.74
C THR A 73 7.40 -5.54 -26.95
N ARG A 74 7.31 -5.45 -25.61
CA ARG A 74 8.41 -5.72 -24.68
C ARG A 74 7.97 -6.76 -23.64
N ALA A 75 8.86 -7.69 -23.29
CA ALA A 75 8.76 -8.42 -22.04
C ALA A 75 9.24 -7.53 -20.89
N VAL A 76 8.53 -7.51 -19.77
CA VAL A 76 8.85 -6.66 -18.62
C VAL A 76 8.73 -7.46 -17.32
N PHE A 77 9.56 -7.12 -16.32
CA PHE A 77 9.47 -7.72 -15.00
C PHE A 77 9.91 -6.75 -13.91
N ASP A 78 9.45 -6.99 -12.68
CA ASP A 78 9.90 -6.30 -11.46
C ASP A 78 9.89 -7.29 -10.27
N LEU A 79 11.05 -7.44 -9.64
CA LEU A 79 11.26 -8.22 -8.43
C LEU A 79 11.74 -7.28 -7.33
N ARG A 80 10.99 -7.19 -6.20
CA ARG A 80 11.28 -6.22 -5.15
C ARG A 80 11.17 -6.84 -3.76
N ALA A 81 12.28 -6.82 -3.02
CA ALA A 81 12.39 -7.28 -1.65
C ALA A 81 12.35 -6.11 -0.66
N GLY A 82 11.58 -6.24 0.41
CA GLY A 82 11.63 -5.32 1.55
C GLY A 82 12.68 -5.77 2.55
N TYR A 83 13.32 -4.82 3.26
CA TYR A 83 14.29 -5.13 4.29
C TYR A 83 14.31 -4.07 5.40
N ARG A 84 14.91 -4.38 6.55
CA ARG A 84 15.18 -3.43 7.62
C ARG A 84 16.63 -2.97 7.58
N VAL A 85 16.85 -1.67 7.66
CA VAL A 85 18.21 -1.10 7.77
C VAL A 85 18.74 -1.23 9.19
N THR A 86 17.85 -1.29 10.19
CA THR A 86 18.22 -1.35 11.62
C THR A 86 18.99 -2.59 12.02
N ASP A 87 18.69 -3.73 11.43
CA ASP A 87 19.25 -5.04 11.80
C ASP A 87 19.64 -5.93 10.61
N GLY A 88 19.39 -5.45 9.38
CA GLY A 88 19.67 -6.19 8.15
C GLY A 88 18.70 -7.33 7.84
N SER A 89 17.66 -7.52 8.65
CA SER A 89 16.69 -8.59 8.44
C SER A 89 15.73 -8.30 7.30
N ASP A 90 15.10 -9.32 6.75
CA ASP A 90 13.96 -9.20 5.88
C ASP A 90 12.80 -8.49 6.60
N LYS A 91 11.94 -7.79 5.88
CA LYS A 91 10.77 -7.19 6.51
C LYS A 91 9.88 -8.31 7.09
N PRO A 92 9.57 -8.32 8.41
CA PRO A 92 9.01 -9.49 9.11
C PRO A 92 7.64 -9.95 8.65
N SER A 93 6.95 -9.15 7.88
CA SER A 93 5.59 -9.45 7.44
C SER A 93 5.50 -10.38 6.21
N SER A 94 6.63 -10.81 5.64
CA SER A 94 6.57 -11.70 4.50
C SER A 94 7.58 -12.84 4.61
N SER A 95 7.08 -14.07 4.63
CA SER A 95 7.87 -15.28 4.37
C SER A 95 8.37 -15.33 2.91
N TYR A 96 8.32 -14.22 2.18
CA TYR A 96 8.60 -14.15 0.76
C TYR A 96 9.81 -13.26 0.48
N MET A 97 10.79 -13.77 -0.27
CA MET A 97 11.98 -13.03 -0.69
C MET A 97 11.60 -11.72 -1.41
N PHE A 98 10.66 -11.76 -2.34
CA PHE A 98 10.16 -10.60 -3.08
C PHE A 98 8.75 -10.21 -2.62
N GLY A 99 8.61 -9.91 -1.32
CA GLY A 99 7.32 -9.63 -0.70
C GLY A 99 6.64 -8.33 -1.15
N LYS A 100 7.37 -7.38 -1.76
CA LYS A 100 6.81 -6.11 -2.24
C LYS A 100 6.28 -6.18 -3.66
N SER A 101 7.00 -6.83 -4.58
CA SER A 101 6.51 -7.15 -5.92
C SER A 101 7.30 -8.32 -6.51
N ALA A 102 6.64 -9.15 -7.30
CA ALA A 102 7.23 -10.25 -8.06
C ALA A 102 6.31 -10.55 -9.23
N TRP A 103 6.56 -9.91 -10.36
CA TRP A 103 5.72 -10.05 -11.54
C TRP A 103 6.52 -9.96 -12.84
N ALA A 104 5.98 -10.58 -13.87
CA ALA A 104 6.44 -10.47 -15.25
C ALA A 104 5.24 -10.31 -16.19
N GLY A 105 5.47 -9.78 -17.38
CA GLY A 105 4.41 -9.59 -18.35
C GLY A 105 4.86 -9.00 -19.66
N LEU A 106 3.88 -8.56 -20.44
CA LEU A 106 4.09 -7.93 -21.75
C LEU A 106 3.57 -6.49 -21.71
N ALA A 107 4.27 -5.60 -22.39
CA ALA A 107 3.89 -4.21 -22.53
C ALA A 107 4.03 -3.75 -23.98
N ASN A 108 3.13 -2.88 -24.44
CA ASN A 108 3.15 -2.24 -25.74
C ASN A 108 2.55 -0.84 -25.68
N SER A 109 2.31 -0.20 -26.84
CA SER A 109 1.73 1.15 -26.92
C SER A 109 0.29 1.26 -26.38
N THR A 110 -0.42 0.14 -26.18
CA THR A 110 -1.79 0.14 -25.62
C THR A 110 -1.78 0.05 -24.10
N GLY A 111 -0.80 -0.67 -23.53
CA GLY A 111 -0.69 -0.90 -22.11
C GLY A 111 0.17 -2.11 -21.77
N SER A 112 0.03 -2.59 -20.55
CA SER A 112 0.73 -3.77 -20.04
C SER A 112 -0.23 -4.80 -19.45
N LEU A 113 0.09 -6.08 -19.66
CA LEU A 113 -0.55 -7.21 -18.99
C LEU A 113 0.52 -7.94 -18.18
N THR A 114 0.37 -7.97 -16.87
CA THR A 114 1.36 -8.50 -15.94
C THR A 114 0.74 -9.56 -15.02
N LEU A 115 1.57 -10.54 -14.62
CA LEU A 115 1.18 -11.69 -13.82
C LEU A 115 2.09 -11.81 -12.60
N GLY A 116 1.53 -12.01 -11.41
CA GLY A 116 2.29 -12.23 -10.18
C GLY A 116 1.82 -11.38 -9.01
N ARG A 117 2.74 -11.13 -8.05
CA ARG A 117 2.51 -10.28 -6.88
C ARG A 117 2.68 -8.81 -7.27
N GLN A 118 1.65 -8.01 -7.08
CA GLN A 118 1.66 -6.58 -7.45
C GLN A 118 0.63 -5.79 -6.63
N TYR A 119 0.81 -4.47 -6.59
CA TYR A 119 -0.11 -3.57 -5.91
C TYR A 119 -1.45 -3.47 -6.66
N ASP A 120 -2.52 -3.20 -5.92
CA ASP A 120 -3.84 -2.91 -6.48
C ASP A 120 -3.96 -1.45 -6.96
N PHE A 121 -5.10 -1.07 -7.52
CA PHE A 121 -5.33 0.28 -8.04
C PHE A 121 -5.64 1.32 -6.95
N ILE A 122 -6.03 0.91 -5.72
CA ILE A 122 -6.06 1.84 -4.58
C ILE A 122 -4.65 2.34 -4.31
N ASN A 123 -3.67 1.45 -4.25
CA ASN A 123 -2.28 1.89 -4.10
C ASN A 123 -1.76 2.64 -5.33
N ASP A 124 -1.88 2.07 -6.55
CA ASP A 124 -1.24 2.63 -7.74
C ASP A 124 -1.77 4.02 -8.12
N TYR A 125 -3.07 4.28 -7.91
CA TYR A 125 -3.69 5.53 -8.35
C TYR A 125 -3.98 6.49 -7.21
N MET A 126 -4.30 5.99 -5.99
CA MET A 126 -4.74 6.84 -4.88
C MET A 126 -3.61 7.25 -3.94
N SER A 127 -2.54 6.44 -3.77
CA SER A 127 -1.46 6.73 -2.81
C SER A 127 -0.80 8.10 -3.02
N GLN A 128 -0.78 8.62 -4.24
CA GLN A 128 -0.25 9.95 -4.53
C GLN A 128 -1.02 11.10 -3.86
N PHE A 129 -2.24 10.84 -3.34
CA PHE A 129 -3.08 11.82 -2.65
C PHE A 129 -3.04 11.67 -1.14
N ASN A 130 -2.39 10.63 -0.58
CA ASN A 130 -2.21 10.42 0.85
C ASN A 130 -1.19 11.43 1.39
N ILE A 131 -1.66 12.63 1.74
CA ILE A 131 -0.79 13.74 2.15
C ILE A 131 -0.34 13.61 3.59
N SER A 132 -1.12 12.98 4.47
CA SER A 132 -0.75 12.76 5.86
C SER A 132 0.46 11.81 5.92
N GLN A 133 0.43 10.70 5.22
CA GLN A 133 1.57 9.78 5.12
C GLN A 133 2.77 10.40 4.39
N ASP A 134 2.55 11.27 3.41
CA ASP A 134 3.61 12.04 2.79
C ASP A 134 4.27 13.02 3.78
N ALA A 135 3.52 13.54 4.76
CA ALA A 135 4.01 14.46 5.78
C ALA A 135 4.71 13.71 6.93
N ASP A 136 4.13 12.62 7.41
CA ASP A 136 4.75 11.68 8.37
C ASP A 136 4.40 10.24 7.97
N GLY A 137 5.38 9.41 7.77
CA GLY A 137 5.18 8.03 7.33
C GLY A 137 4.37 7.14 8.28
N TYR A 138 4.18 7.55 9.52
CA TYR A 138 3.30 6.87 10.48
C TYR A 138 1.83 7.25 10.34
N ALA A 139 1.53 8.41 9.78
CA ALA A 139 0.17 8.86 9.52
C ALA A 139 -0.46 8.07 8.37
N ILE A 140 -0.77 6.81 8.63
CA ILE A 140 -1.37 5.91 7.65
C ILE A 140 -2.80 6.32 7.31
N HIS A 141 -3.31 5.83 6.20
CA HIS A 141 -4.72 6.03 5.83
C HIS A 141 -5.60 5.02 6.60
N LEU A 142 -6.02 5.39 7.82
CA LEU A 142 -6.52 4.50 8.85
C LEU A 142 -7.76 3.69 8.42
N GLY A 143 -8.74 4.35 7.80
CA GLY A 143 -10.04 3.73 7.51
C GLY A 143 -10.07 2.81 6.30
N ASP A 144 -8.99 2.68 5.53
CA ASP A 144 -8.84 1.65 4.51
C ASP A 144 -7.90 0.52 4.96
N LEU A 145 -7.60 0.50 6.26
CA LEU A 145 -6.67 -0.45 6.88
C LEU A 145 -5.29 -0.42 6.21
N ASP A 146 -4.80 0.78 5.92
CA ASP A 146 -3.51 1.08 5.27
C ASP A 146 -3.37 0.57 3.82
N ARG A 147 -4.49 0.28 3.14
CA ARG A 147 -4.44 -0.23 1.75
C ARG A 147 -3.80 0.76 0.78
N MET A 148 -4.03 2.05 0.98
CA MET A 148 -3.41 3.11 0.18
C MET A 148 -1.89 3.11 0.27
N SER A 149 -1.31 2.64 1.38
CA SER A 149 0.14 2.60 1.62
C SER A 149 0.85 1.41 0.97
N GLY A 150 0.14 0.41 0.50
CA GLY A 150 0.74 -0.61 -0.34
C GLY A 150 0.59 -2.07 0.04
N ASP A 151 -0.62 -2.54 0.18
CA ASP A 151 -0.89 -3.97 0.19
C ASP A 151 -0.79 -4.56 -1.22
N THR A 152 -0.16 -5.72 -1.32
CA THR A 152 -0.01 -6.43 -2.60
C THR A 152 -1.00 -7.59 -2.70
N MET A 153 -1.51 -7.81 -3.90
CA MET A 153 -2.24 -9.02 -4.28
C MET A 153 -1.30 -10.04 -4.88
N ILE A 154 -1.46 -11.29 -4.47
CA ILE A 154 -0.73 -12.45 -5.04
C ILE A 154 -1.57 -13.13 -6.12
N ASN A 155 -0.95 -13.97 -6.94
CA ASN A 155 -1.64 -14.74 -8.01
C ASN A 155 -2.49 -13.85 -8.93
N ALA A 156 -2.02 -12.64 -9.20
CA ALA A 156 -2.81 -11.63 -9.87
C ALA A 156 -2.49 -11.54 -11.37
N VAL A 157 -3.54 -11.28 -12.15
CA VAL A 157 -3.47 -10.81 -13.53
C VAL A 157 -3.89 -9.35 -13.51
N LYS A 158 -3.07 -8.46 -14.07
CA LYS A 158 -3.29 -7.02 -14.05
C LYS A 158 -3.08 -6.42 -15.41
N PHE A 159 -4.06 -5.68 -15.89
CA PHE A 159 -3.97 -4.80 -17.05
C PHE A 159 -3.86 -3.35 -16.60
N SER A 160 -2.92 -2.60 -17.19
CA SER A 160 -2.79 -1.15 -17.03
C SER A 160 -2.62 -0.51 -18.40
N SER A 161 -3.51 0.42 -18.76
CA SER A 161 -3.40 1.10 -20.06
C SER A 161 -2.24 2.08 -20.10
N GLU A 162 -1.72 2.37 -21.28
CA GLU A 162 -0.96 3.59 -21.50
C GLU A 162 -1.85 4.84 -21.34
N SER A 163 -1.21 6.00 -21.24
CA SER A 163 -1.94 7.27 -21.08
C SER A 163 -2.54 7.71 -22.41
N PHE A 164 -3.86 7.86 -22.45
CA PHE A 164 -4.58 8.46 -23.58
C PHE A 164 -5.19 9.79 -23.17
N HIS A 165 -4.71 10.89 -23.72
CA HIS A 165 -5.13 12.26 -23.34
C HIS A 165 -5.07 12.53 -21.81
N GLY A 166 -4.07 11.97 -21.14
CA GLY A 166 -3.91 12.09 -19.69
C GLY A 166 -4.71 11.08 -18.88
N ILE A 167 -5.57 10.27 -19.49
CA ILE A 167 -6.37 9.24 -18.82
C ILE A 167 -5.63 7.91 -18.88
N ARG A 168 -5.60 7.19 -17.74
CA ARG A 168 -5.20 5.79 -17.61
C ARG A 168 -6.31 5.01 -16.94
N VAL A 169 -6.52 3.78 -17.37
CA VAL A 169 -7.45 2.83 -16.76
C VAL A 169 -6.74 1.53 -16.44
N GLY A 170 -7.24 0.80 -15.47
CA GLY A 170 -6.69 -0.50 -15.11
C GLY A 170 -7.71 -1.41 -14.47
N ALA A 171 -7.47 -2.71 -14.61
CA ALA A 171 -8.24 -3.78 -13.98
C ALA A 171 -7.31 -4.91 -13.54
N MET A 172 -7.66 -5.56 -12.43
CA MET A 172 -6.87 -6.61 -11.82
C MET A 172 -7.78 -7.68 -11.20
N TYR A 173 -7.38 -8.92 -11.32
CA TYR A 173 -8.00 -10.04 -10.63
C TYR A 173 -6.92 -10.90 -9.98
N SER A 174 -7.15 -11.30 -8.73
CA SER A 174 -6.29 -12.19 -7.94
C SER A 174 -7.02 -13.49 -7.68
N PHE A 175 -6.42 -14.60 -8.08
CA PHE A 175 -6.98 -15.94 -7.89
C PHE A 175 -6.76 -16.41 -6.46
N SER A 176 -7.76 -17.11 -5.91
CA SER A 176 -7.68 -17.68 -4.56
C SER A 176 -6.65 -18.82 -4.44
N ASN A 177 -6.38 -19.53 -5.55
CA ASN A 177 -5.56 -20.75 -5.60
C ASN A 177 -6.01 -21.85 -4.60
N THR A 178 -7.30 -21.84 -4.22
CA THR A 178 -7.91 -22.87 -3.39
C THR A 178 -8.75 -23.83 -4.22
N THR A 179 -8.63 -25.12 -3.97
CA THR A 179 -9.34 -26.17 -4.72
C THR A 179 -10.85 -26.21 -4.44
N SER A 180 -11.26 -25.68 -3.29
CA SER A 180 -12.66 -25.76 -2.81
C SER A 180 -13.49 -24.51 -3.09
N SER A 181 -12.87 -23.40 -3.46
CA SER A 181 -13.57 -22.13 -3.66
C SER A 181 -12.84 -21.22 -4.63
N PHE A 182 -13.53 -20.80 -5.68
CA PHE A 182 -13.04 -19.75 -6.58
C PHE A 182 -13.15 -18.35 -5.96
N HIS A 183 -14.10 -18.19 -5.02
CA HIS A 183 -14.41 -16.91 -4.39
C HIS A 183 -13.52 -16.62 -3.17
N ASN A 184 -13.43 -17.55 -2.22
CA ASN A 184 -12.74 -17.32 -0.95
C ASN A 184 -11.23 -17.13 -1.14
N GLY A 185 -10.71 -15.99 -0.76
CA GLY A 185 -9.31 -15.60 -0.95
C GLY A 185 -9.01 -14.99 -2.32
N SER A 186 -10.04 -14.84 -3.18
CA SER A 186 -9.90 -14.05 -4.42
C SER A 186 -10.02 -12.57 -4.13
N ALA A 187 -9.53 -11.75 -5.08
CA ALA A 187 -9.69 -10.30 -5.01
C ALA A 187 -9.78 -9.69 -6.41
N TRP A 188 -10.34 -8.50 -6.51
CA TRP A 188 -10.30 -7.73 -7.75
C TRP A 188 -10.16 -6.24 -7.46
N SER A 189 -9.60 -5.53 -8.41
CA SER A 189 -9.37 -4.09 -8.31
C SER A 189 -9.49 -3.44 -9.67
N GLY A 190 -9.91 -2.19 -9.69
CA GLY A 190 -9.94 -1.37 -10.89
C GLY A 190 -9.83 0.10 -10.56
N GLY A 191 -9.43 0.89 -11.56
CA GLY A 191 -9.28 2.31 -11.35
C GLY A 191 -9.10 3.10 -12.62
N ILE A 192 -9.26 4.40 -12.47
CA ILE A 192 -9.03 5.42 -13.49
C ILE A 192 -8.21 6.56 -12.87
N SER A 193 -7.23 7.06 -13.61
CA SER A 193 -6.49 8.26 -13.23
C SER A 193 -6.43 9.25 -14.37
N TYR A 194 -6.34 10.53 -14.03
CA TYR A 194 -6.25 11.65 -14.97
C TYR A 194 -5.11 12.58 -14.56
N LEU A 195 -4.31 12.95 -15.54
CA LEU A 195 -3.21 13.91 -15.40
C LEU A 195 -3.30 14.94 -16.52
N ASN A 196 -3.44 16.21 -16.15
CA ASN A 196 -3.38 17.32 -17.09
C ASN A 196 -2.63 18.51 -16.46
N GLY A 197 -1.42 18.73 -16.91
CA GLY A 197 -0.55 19.79 -16.38
C GLY A 197 -0.33 19.67 -14.88
N ASN A 198 -0.84 20.65 -14.12
CA ASN A 198 -0.72 20.72 -12.67
C ASN A 198 -1.83 19.97 -11.92
N PHE A 199 -2.86 19.52 -12.61
CA PHE A 199 -4.01 18.83 -12.04
C PHE A 199 -3.85 17.30 -12.17
N LYS A 200 -4.11 16.60 -11.07
CA LYS A 200 -4.23 15.13 -11.03
C LYS A 200 -5.51 14.77 -10.33
N ALA A 201 -6.16 13.73 -10.80
CA ALA A 201 -7.30 13.10 -10.13
C ALA A 201 -7.26 11.59 -10.35
N ALA A 202 -7.85 10.83 -9.43
CA ALA A 202 -8.06 9.41 -9.62
C ALA A 202 -9.27 8.92 -8.84
N ALA A 203 -9.80 7.79 -9.30
CA ALA A 203 -10.73 6.96 -8.57
C ALA A 203 -10.30 5.49 -8.68
N ALA A 204 -10.43 4.74 -7.61
CA ALA A 204 -10.09 3.33 -7.59
C ALA A 204 -11.00 2.56 -6.64
N TYR A 205 -11.10 1.27 -6.89
CA TYR A 205 -11.86 0.34 -6.08
C TYR A 205 -11.12 -0.99 -5.98
N THR A 206 -11.19 -1.60 -4.78
CA THR A 206 -10.64 -2.92 -4.49
C THR A 206 -11.62 -3.71 -3.64
N GLN A 207 -11.81 -4.98 -3.94
CA GLN A 207 -12.55 -5.92 -3.13
C GLN A 207 -11.68 -7.14 -2.83
N LEU A 208 -11.62 -7.50 -1.55
CA LEU A 208 -11.02 -8.74 -1.05
C LEU A 208 -12.14 -9.64 -0.54
N ASN A 209 -12.12 -10.90 -0.95
CA ASN A 209 -13.09 -11.89 -0.53
C ASN A 209 -12.45 -12.84 0.48
N ARG A 210 -13.03 -12.92 1.67
CA ARG A 210 -12.61 -13.74 2.80
C ARG A 210 -11.14 -13.53 3.17
N THR A 211 -10.88 -12.38 3.80
CA THR A 211 -9.57 -11.98 4.30
C THR A 211 -9.55 -11.93 5.82
N THR A 212 -8.39 -11.64 6.42
CA THR A 212 -8.19 -11.55 7.87
C THR A 212 -7.61 -10.20 8.25
N ILE A 213 -8.06 -9.67 9.40
CA ILE A 213 -7.61 -8.39 9.95
C ILE A 213 -7.39 -8.49 11.46
N ASP A 214 -6.58 -7.59 12.03
CA ASP A 214 -6.52 -7.34 13.47
C ASP A 214 -7.07 -5.94 13.77
N PRO A 215 -8.34 -5.82 14.17
CA PRO A 215 -8.97 -4.52 14.36
C PRO A 215 -8.44 -3.73 15.56
N TYR A 216 -7.90 -4.39 16.58
CA TYR A 216 -7.36 -3.69 17.74
C TYR A 216 -6.03 -3.01 17.40
N ASP A 217 -5.10 -3.73 16.80
CA ASP A 217 -3.81 -3.17 16.41
C ASP A 217 -3.92 -2.18 15.24
N ALA A 218 -5.01 -2.28 14.43
CA ALA A 218 -5.27 -1.34 13.36
C ALA A 218 -5.98 -0.05 13.83
N LEU A 219 -7.00 -0.18 14.68
CA LEU A 219 -7.95 0.89 14.98
C LEU A 219 -8.03 1.26 16.47
N GLY A 220 -7.47 0.44 17.36
CA GLY A 220 -7.55 0.62 18.81
C GLY A 220 -8.92 0.34 19.40
N VAL A 221 -9.85 -0.28 18.63
CA VAL A 221 -11.20 -0.61 19.07
C VAL A 221 -11.24 -1.90 19.86
N THR A 222 -12.07 -1.97 20.90
CA THR A 222 -12.24 -3.20 21.70
C THR A 222 -13.35 -4.11 21.18
N THR A 223 -14.22 -3.58 20.34
CA THR A 223 -15.29 -4.33 19.63
C THR A 223 -15.26 -3.97 18.16
N PHE A 224 -15.53 -4.95 17.29
CA PHE A 224 -15.54 -4.80 15.83
C PHE A 224 -16.65 -5.68 15.25
N LEU A 225 -17.61 -5.09 14.53
CA LEU A 225 -18.80 -5.79 14.03
C LEU A 225 -19.49 -6.65 15.12
N GLY A 226 -19.70 -6.06 16.29
CA GLY A 226 -20.30 -6.75 17.43
C GLY A 226 -19.42 -7.80 18.13
N THR A 227 -18.23 -8.11 17.60
CA THR A 227 -17.30 -9.08 18.19
C THR A 227 -16.29 -8.37 19.10
N THR A 228 -16.03 -8.93 20.30
CA THR A 228 -14.97 -8.44 21.19
C THR A 228 -13.60 -8.84 20.59
N VAL A 229 -12.75 -7.84 20.34
CA VAL A 229 -11.45 -8.05 19.66
C VAL A 229 -10.24 -7.73 20.55
N ALA A 230 -10.46 -7.11 21.71
CA ALA A 230 -9.44 -6.88 22.72
C ALA A 230 -10.02 -7.02 24.13
N SER A 231 -9.20 -7.41 25.08
CA SER A 231 -9.56 -7.53 26.49
C SER A 231 -8.49 -6.95 27.41
N ALA A 232 -8.91 -6.53 28.60
CA ALA A 232 -7.99 -6.10 29.64
C ALA A 232 -7.34 -7.30 30.33
N SER A 233 -6.03 -7.21 30.59
CA SER A 233 -5.34 -8.16 31.45
C SER A 233 -5.88 -8.07 32.87
N SER A 234 -6.17 -9.20 33.48
CA SER A 234 -6.66 -9.27 34.87
C SER A 234 -5.66 -8.75 35.90
N SER A 235 -4.37 -8.74 35.59
CA SER A 235 -3.31 -8.31 36.50
C SER A 235 -2.91 -6.84 36.35
N THR A 236 -2.97 -6.30 35.14
CA THR A 236 -2.47 -4.95 34.85
C THR A 236 -3.55 -3.99 34.36
N GLY A 237 -4.72 -4.49 33.95
CA GLY A 237 -5.76 -3.70 33.29
C GLY A 237 -5.40 -3.23 31.90
N ALA A 238 -4.19 -3.53 31.41
CA ALA A 238 -3.75 -3.16 30.06
C ALA A 238 -4.53 -3.93 29.02
N LEU A 239 -4.98 -3.21 27.98
CA LEU A 239 -5.66 -3.82 26.84
C LEU A 239 -4.66 -4.54 25.93
N SER A 240 -5.07 -5.67 25.42
CA SER A 240 -4.34 -6.42 24.39
C SER A 240 -5.30 -7.05 23.38
N SER A 241 -4.85 -7.20 22.14
CA SER A 241 -5.61 -7.91 21.12
C SER A 241 -5.89 -9.36 21.55
N LEU A 242 -7.09 -9.83 21.27
CA LEU A 242 -7.46 -11.25 21.38
C LEU A 242 -7.03 -12.05 20.14
N TYR A 243 -6.61 -11.36 19.11
CA TYR A 243 -6.17 -11.92 17.85
C TYR A 243 -4.74 -11.46 17.57
N SER A 244 -3.84 -12.35 17.23
CA SER A 244 -2.58 -11.94 16.62
C SER A 244 -2.86 -11.48 15.18
N SER A 245 -2.10 -10.48 14.71
CA SER A 245 -2.26 -9.75 13.46
C SER A 245 -2.62 -10.63 12.27
N THR A 246 -3.86 -11.02 12.05
CA THR A 246 -4.34 -11.78 10.88
C THR A 246 -5.53 -12.72 11.15
N TYR A 247 -6.15 -12.73 12.34
CA TYR A 247 -7.05 -13.84 12.67
C TYR A 247 -8.55 -13.54 12.74
N LEU A 248 -8.98 -12.27 12.79
CA LEU A 248 -10.39 -12.02 12.59
C LEU A 248 -10.72 -12.17 11.10
N THR A 249 -11.36 -13.28 10.76
CA THR A 249 -11.82 -13.49 9.39
C THR A 249 -13.04 -12.61 9.12
N ILE A 250 -13.01 -11.91 8.01
CA ILE A 250 -14.14 -11.16 7.43
C ILE A 250 -14.49 -11.73 6.07
N ASP A 251 -15.76 -11.65 5.67
CA ASP A 251 -16.23 -12.19 4.41
C ASP A 251 -15.82 -11.31 3.23
N GLU A 252 -16.06 -10.01 3.33
CA GLU A 252 -15.69 -9.05 2.31
C GLU A 252 -15.09 -7.78 2.90
N LEU A 253 -14.02 -7.28 2.27
CA LEU A 253 -13.46 -5.96 2.47
C LEU A 253 -13.50 -5.22 1.13
N LYS A 254 -14.30 -4.17 1.04
CA LYS A 254 -14.50 -3.36 -0.17
C LYS A 254 -14.04 -1.93 0.10
N THR A 255 -13.03 -1.47 -0.61
CA THR A 255 -12.51 -0.10 -0.49
C THR A 255 -12.68 0.63 -1.81
N GLY A 256 -13.40 1.74 -1.79
CA GLY A 256 -13.51 2.67 -2.92
C GLY A 256 -13.00 4.05 -2.52
N GLY A 257 -12.34 4.76 -3.43
CA GLY A 257 -11.83 6.07 -3.13
C GLY A 257 -11.72 6.98 -4.35
N ILE A 258 -11.71 8.28 -4.08
CA ILE A 258 -11.41 9.33 -5.05
C ILE A 258 -10.40 10.31 -4.44
N GLY A 259 -9.55 10.87 -5.27
CA GLY A 259 -8.58 11.87 -4.83
C GLY A 259 -8.21 12.83 -5.95
N ALA A 260 -7.75 14.01 -5.54
CA ALA A 260 -7.26 15.01 -6.45
C ALA A 260 -6.11 15.81 -5.85
N SER A 261 -5.30 16.39 -6.71
CA SER A 261 -4.26 17.36 -6.34
C SER A 261 -4.11 18.45 -7.40
N TYR A 262 -3.70 19.62 -6.93
CA TYR A 262 -3.36 20.72 -7.82
C TYR A 262 -2.09 21.43 -7.33
N ARG A 263 -1.19 21.73 -8.28
CA ARG A 263 0.05 22.47 -7.98
C ARG A 263 -0.10 23.95 -8.38
N PHE A 264 -0.01 24.80 -7.37
CA PHE A 264 0.05 26.26 -7.53
C PHE A 264 1.51 26.71 -7.32
N ASN A 265 2.31 26.77 -8.36
CA ASN A 265 3.72 27.16 -8.25
C ASN A 265 4.48 26.31 -7.20
N LYS A 266 4.73 26.87 -6.00
CA LYS A 266 5.43 26.22 -4.89
C LYS A 266 4.53 25.39 -3.96
N LEU A 267 3.22 25.55 -4.05
CA LEU A 267 2.23 24.88 -3.21
C LEU A 267 1.55 23.77 -4.00
N THR A 268 1.55 22.55 -3.47
CA THR A 268 0.71 21.45 -3.96
C THR A 268 -0.34 21.16 -2.90
N LEU A 269 -1.61 21.30 -3.25
CA LEU A 269 -2.73 20.86 -2.43
C LEU A 269 -3.17 19.46 -2.85
N LYS A 270 -3.56 18.64 -1.88
CA LYS A 270 -4.08 17.28 -2.09
C LYS A 270 -5.29 17.08 -1.22
N ALA A 271 -6.25 16.31 -1.72
CA ALA A 271 -7.38 15.81 -0.95
C ALA A 271 -7.81 14.44 -1.49
N ASN A 272 -8.29 13.61 -0.60
CA ASN A 272 -8.91 12.33 -0.95
C ASN A 272 -10.01 11.96 0.05
N THR A 273 -10.82 11.00 -0.35
CA THR A 273 -11.74 10.31 0.53
C THR A 273 -11.84 8.86 0.12
N THR A 274 -11.93 7.98 1.12
CA THR A 274 -12.21 6.55 0.93
C THR A 274 -13.42 6.12 1.72
N LEU A 275 -14.07 5.10 1.21
CA LEU A 275 -15.16 4.38 1.86
C LEU A 275 -14.78 2.90 1.85
N THR A 276 -14.69 2.31 3.05
CA THR A 276 -14.36 0.90 3.21
C THR A 276 -15.51 0.18 3.91
N SER A 277 -16.15 -0.73 3.20
CA SER A 277 -17.20 -1.60 3.73
C SER A 277 -16.57 -2.91 4.19
N VAL A 278 -16.87 -3.30 5.42
CA VAL A 278 -16.39 -4.55 6.03
C VAL A 278 -17.60 -5.41 6.37
N THR A 279 -17.62 -6.63 5.85
CA THR A 279 -18.71 -7.61 6.12
C THR A 279 -18.16 -8.73 7.00
N SER A 280 -18.88 -9.04 8.08
CA SER A 280 -18.52 -10.12 9.01
C SER A 280 -18.43 -11.48 8.31
N ALA A 281 -17.69 -12.43 8.90
CA ALA A 281 -17.52 -13.77 8.33
C ALA A 281 -18.85 -14.56 8.13
N SER A 282 -19.89 -14.20 8.88
CA SER A 282 -21.25 -14.75 8.74
C SER A 282 -22.04 -14.12 7.60
N GLY A 283 -21.59 -12.97 7.07
CA GLY A 283 -22.34 -12.12 6.13
C GLY A 283 -23.50 -11.34 6.76
N ALA A 284 -23.73 -11.48 8.10
CA ALA A 284 -24.89 -10.90 8.75
C ALA A 284 -24.73 -9.41 9.08
N ASP A 285 -23.49 -8.98 9.40
CA ASP A 285 -23.20 -7.63 9.84
C ASP A 285 -22.25 -6.95 8.84
N THR A 286 -22.56 -5.71 8.51
CA THR A 286 -21.73 -4.88 7.64
C THR A 286 -21.60 -3.49 8.27
N SER A 287 -20.37 -3.00 8.37
CA SER A 287 -20.06 -1.63 8.82
C SER A 287 -19.20 -0.91 7.78
N ILE A 288 -19.29 0.41 7.78
CA ILE A 288 -18.59 1.26 6.82
C ILE A 288 -17.64 2.20 7.55
N MET A 289 -16.39 2.24 7.09
CA MET A 289 -15.41 3.24 7.47
C MET A 289 -15.35 4.33 6.40
N HIS A 290 -15.31 5.59 6.84
CA HIS A 290 -15.08 6.75 5.96
C HIS A 290 -13.80 7.44 6.38
N VAL A 291 -12.98 7.84 5.41
CA VAL A 291 -11.85 8.74 5.61
C VAL A 291 -12.02 9.96 4.74
N TYR A 292 -11.77 11.12 5.33
CA TYR A 292 -11.62 12.39 4.64
C TYR A 292 -10.24 12.92 4.94
N GLU A 293 -9.46 13.18 3.93
CA GLU A 293 -8.09 13.65 4.07
C GLU A 293 -7.85 14.87 3.19
N ALA A 294 -7.17 15.87 3.74
CA ALA A 294 -6.71 17.03 2.99
C ALA A 294 -5.41 17.59 3.57
N GLY A 295 -4.64 18.24 2.72
CA GLY A 295 -3.40 18.87 3.13
C GLY A 295 -2.59 19.42 1.97
N GLY A 296 -1.31 19.68 2.21
CA GLY A 296 -0.45 20.22 1.18
C GLY A 296 1.04 20.12 1.45
N ALA A 297 1.80 20.35 0.40
CA ALA A 297 3.25 20.43 0.40
C ALA A 297 3.69 21.79 -0.16
N TYR A 298 4.51 22.53 0.58
CA TYR A 298 5.05 23.82 0.19
C TYR A 298 6.56 23.76 0.01
N GLN A 299 7.05 24.17 -1.16
CA GLN A 299 8.48 24.27 -1.45
C GLN A 299 9.01 25.58 -0.91
N VAL A 300 9.59 25.56 0.30
CA VAL A 300 10.12 26.73 1.00
C VAL A 300 11.33 27.30 0.25
N THR A 301 12.33 26.41 -0.01
CA THR A 301 13.50 26.70 -0.86
C THR A 301 13.61 25.58 -1.93
N PRO A 302 14.51 25.67 -2.90
CA PRO A 302 14.69 24.56 -3.86
C PRO A 302 15.04 23.21 -3.23
N SER A 303 15.56 23.19 -2.00
CA SER A 303 15.95 21.98 -1.27
C SER A 303 15.11 21.68 -0.03
N LEU A 304 14.33 22.64 0.51
CA LEU A 304 13.51 22.48 1.70
C LEU A 304 12.03 22.47 1.36
N GLN A 305 11.31 21.42 1.78
CA GLN A 305 9.87 21.27 1.62
C GLN A 305 9.20 21.07 2.98
N ALA A 306 8.13 21.81 3.24
CA ALA A 306 7.21 21.58 4.36
C ALA A 306 5.97 20.84 3.88
N ARG A 307 5.47 19.91 4.67
CA ARG A 307 4.24 19.12 4.38
C ARG A 307 3.34 19.10 5.60
N THR A 308 2.05 19.08 5.36
CA THR A 308 1.05 18.90 6.41
C THR A 308 -0.15 18.15 5.85
N GLY A 309 -0.71 17.25 6.65
CA GLY A 309 -1.93 16.52 6.34
C GLY A 309 -2.84 16.47 7.55
N TYR A 310 -4.14 16.39 7.29
CA TYR A 310 -5.17 16.13 8.28
C TYR A 310 -6.08 15.03 7.76
N GLN A 311 -6.33 14.04 8.61
CA GLN A 311 -7.30 12.96 8.38
C GLN A 311 -8.43 13.02 9.41
N TYR A 312 -9.64 12.76 8.94
CA TYR A 312 -10.79 12.46 9.77
C TYR A 312 -11.36 11.11 9.36
N THR A 313 -11.31 10.14 10.28
CA THR A 313 -11.81 8.78 10.06
C THR A 313 -13.03 8.53 10.94
N THR A 314 -14.04 7.85 10.39
CA THR A 314 -15.21 7.39 11.15
C THR A 314 -15.46 5.91 10.90
N PHE A 315 -15.85 5.18 11.97
CA PHE A 315 -16.26 3.79 11.88
C PHE A 315 -17.24 3.49 13.01
N GLU A 316 -18.44 3.01 12.67
CA GLU A 316 -19.52 2.79 13.63
C GLU A 316 -19.81 4.07 14.47
N LYS A 317 -19.65 4.02 15.79
CA LYS A 317 -19.78 5.15 16.71
C LYS A 317 -18.46 5.87 17.03
N HIS A 318 -17.38 5.42 16.40
CA HIS A 318 -16.02 5.92 16.67
C HIS A 318 -15.53 6.87 15.61
N HIS A 319 -14.63 7.76 16.00
CA HIS A 319 -13.94 8.67 15.09
C HIS A 319 -12.51 8.95 15.55
N TRP A 320 -11.65 9.28 14.58
CA TRP A 320 -10.26 9.64 14.77
C TRP A 320 -9.98 10.95 14.07
N ASN A 321 -9.13 11.77 14.69
CA ASN A 321 -8.58 12.98 14.09
C ASN A 321 -7.07 12.85 14.14
N GLU A 322 -6.41 13.04 13.04
CA GLU A 322 -4.98 12.90 12.91
C GLU A 322 -4.39 14.09 12.16
N VAL A 323 -3.28 14.63 12.66
CA VAL A 323 -2.54 15.73 12.05
C VAL A 323 -1.09 15.31 11.89
N ALA A 324 -0.61 15.31 10.65
CA ALA A 324 0.76 15.01 10.31
C ALA A 324 1.51 16.25 9.80
N LEU A 325 2.76 16.40 10.21
CA LEU A 325 3.65 17.48 9.83
C LEU A 325 5.01 16.93 9.41
N GLY A 326 5.65 17.54 8.44
CA GLY A 326 6.99 17.13 8.02
C GLY A 326 7.81 18.26 7.39
N LEU A 327 9.10 18.27 7.69
CA LEU A 327 10.11 19.11 7.04
C LEU A 327 11.17 18.22 6.41
N TYR A 328 11.40 18.40 5.12
CA TYR A 328 12.25 17.56 4.30
C TYR A 328 13.33 18.40 3.63
N GLN A 329 14.59 18.19 4.01
CA GLN A 329 15.76 18.84 3.42
C GLN A 329 16.44 17.86 2.46
N SER A 330 16.41 18.15 1.17
CA SER A 330 17.18 17.42 0.16
C SER A 330 18.65 17.84 0.23
N LEU A 331 19.55 16.90 0.48
CA LEU A 331 20.99 17.06 0.42
C LEU A 331 21.53 16.82 -0.99
N SER A 332 20.84 15.96 -1.75
CA SER A 332 21.08 15.68 -3.16
C SER A 332 19.78 15.24 -3.85
N LYS A 333 19.86 14.87 -5.15
CA LYS A 333 18.72 14.27 -5.86
C LYS A 333 18.27 12.93 -5.26
N ARG A 334 19.15 12.23 -4.54
CA ARG A 334 18.94 10.87 -4.00
C ARG A 334 18.89 10.81 -2.47
N THR A 335 19.40 11.84 -1.77
CA THR A 335 19.53 11.84 -0.31
C THR A 335 18.76 13.01 0.30
N ARG A 336 18.00 12.72 1.36
CA ARG A 336 17.29 13.72 2.16
C ARG A 336 17.34 13.37 3.64
N VAL A 337 17.33 14.39 4.48
CA VAL A 337 17.08 14.30 5.91
C VAL A 337 15.74 14.93 6.21
N TYR A 338 15.09 14.49 7.28
CA TYR A 338 13.77 15.01 7.62
C TYR A 338 13.50 14.99 9.12
N VAL A 339 12.57 15.84 9.52
CA VAL A 339 11.90 15.81 10.82
C VAL A 339 10.42 15.72 10.53
N SER A 340 9.73 14.80 11.19
CA SER A 340 8.28 14.64 11.07
C SER A 340 7.63 14.41 12.43
N ALA A 341 6.37 14.77 12.53
CA ALA A 341 5.57 14.64 13.75
C ALA A 341 4.15 14.27 13.41
N ASP A 342 3.54 13.47 14.26
CA ASP A 342 2.15 13.09 14.16
C ASP A 342 1.44 13.22 15.50
N TYR A 343 0.15 13.54 15.45
CA TYR A 343 -0.76 13.56 16.58
C TYR A 343 -2.10 12.97 16.18
N LEU A 344 -2.47 11.86 16.82
CA LEU A 344 -3.75 11.20 16.65
C LEU A 344 -4.57 11.28 17.92
N ARG A 345 -5.86 11.63 17.76
CA ARG A 345 -6.87 11.61 18.81
C ARG A 345 -8.07 10.77 18.39
N ALA A 346 -8.30 9.68 19.11
CA ALA A 346 -9.45 8.82 18.96
C ALA A 346 -10.63 9.29 19.83
N SER A 347 -11.84 8.84 19.52
CA SER A 347 -13.05 9.05 20.34
C SER A 347 -12.99 8.27 21.65
N ARG A 348 -13.89 8.61 22.58
CA ARG A 348 -13.95 7.97 23.89
C ARG A 348 -14.15 6.44 23.77
N GLY A 349 -13.35 5.68 24.54
CA GLY A 349 -13.39 4.22 24.57
C GLY A 349 -12.57 3.54 23.47
N VAL A 350 -11.74 4.31 22.74
CA VAL A 350 -10.82 3.81 21.71
C VAL A 350 -9.39 4.18 22.11
N ALA A 351 -8.49 3.24 22.04
CA ALA A 351 -7.06 3.48 22.19
C ALA A 351 -6.50 4.15 20.92
N ALA A 352 -5.72 5.23 21.08
CA ALA A 352 -5.08 5.84 19.91
C ALA A 352 -3.97 4.93 19.37
N VAL A 353 -3.92 4.75 18.05
CA VAL A 353 -2.90 3.98 17.34
C VAL A 353 -2.43 4.79 16.15
N VAL A 354 -1.23 5.37 16.26
CA VAL A 354 -0.56 5.99 15.11
C VAL A 354 0.22 4.90 14.38
N GLY A 355 -0.03 4.71 13.10
CA GLY A 355 0.57 3.64 12.31
C GLY A 355 -0.19 2.31 12.41
N TYR A 356 -0.09 1.50 11.35
CA TYR A 356 -0.70 0.19 11.30
C TYR A 356 0.12 -0.84 12.08
N ALA A 357 -0.54 -1.63 12.92
CA ALA A 357 0.09 -2.67 13.75
C ALA A 357 1.14 -2.15 14.76
N PHE A 358 1.00 -0.90 15.21
CA PHE A 358 1.74 -0.40 16.36
C PHE A 358 1.05 -0.77 17.67
N THR A 359 1.81 -0.73 18.76
CA THR A 359 1.21 -0.91 20.10
C THR A 359 0.31 0.27 20.40
N PRO A 360 -0.99 0.04 20.66
CA PRO A 360 -1.92 1.11 20.98
C PRO A 360 -1.52 1.90 22.23
N SER A 361 -1.89 3.16 22.28
CA SER A 361 -1.80 4.00 23.47
C SER A 361 -2.71 3.44 24.57
N SER A 362 -2.37 3.64 25.84
CA SER A 362 -3.29 3.42 26.96
C SER A 362 -4.38 4.49 27.06
N THR A 363 -4.36 5.49 26.19
CA THR A 363 -5.29 6.64 26.17
C THR A 363 -5.87 6.88 24.78
N GLN A 364 -6.74 7.88 24.67
CA GLN A 364 -7.34 8.33 23.41
C GLN A 364 -6.37 9.14 22.52
N THR A 365 -5.16 9.41 22.99
CA THR A 365 -4.19 10.22 22.24
C THR A 365 -2.86 9.52 22.14
N GLN A 366 -2.21 9.68 20.99
CA GLN A 366 -0.84 9.28 20.77
C GLN A 366 -0.17 10.34 19.90
N SER A 367 1.08 10.66 20.19
CA SER A 367 1.88 11.55 19.36
C SER A 367 3.28 11.00 19.18
N LEU A 368 3.91 11.37 18.11
CA LEU A 368 5.29 11.00 17.84
C LEU A 368 6.07 12.14 17.21
N LEU A 369 7.38 12.06 17.35
CA LEU A 369 8.37 12.89 16.69
C LEU A 369 9.47 12.00 16.13
N ARG A 370 9.81 12.20 14.85
CA ARG A 370 10.84 11.42 14.17
C ARG A 370 11.87 12.30 13.50
N VAL A 371 13.13 11.88 13.56
CA VAL A 371 14.22 12.42 12.76
C VAL A 371 14.84 11.29 11.96
N GLY A 372 14.98 11.48 10.66
CA GLY A 372 15.46 10.40 9.80
C GLY A 372 16.24 10.88 8.57
N ILE A 373 16.82 9.89 7.90
CA ILE A 373 17.53 10.03 6.63
C ILE A 373 17.02 8.98 5.63
N ALA A 374 16.83 9.40 4.40
CA ALA A 374 16.47 8.52 3.30
C ALA A 374 17.42 8.67 2.11
N HIS A 375 17.76 7.55 1.47
CA HIS A 375 18.61 7.49 0.28
C HIS A 375 18.03 6.55 -0.77
N THR A 376 18.06 6.95 -2.03
CA THR A 376 17.63 6.15 -3.19
C THR A 376 18.85 5.87 -4.07
N PHE A 377 19.03 4.64 -4.50
CA PHE A 377 20.15 4.22 -5.37
C PHE A 377 19.66 3.50 -6.62
#